data_5bab8806a25f14c6e4db0f1c126e138b
#
_entry.id   5bab8806a25f14c6e4db0f1c126e138b
#
_cell.length_a   1.000
_cell.length_b   1.000
_cell.length_c   1.000
_cell.angle_alpha   90.00
_cell.angle_beta   90.00
_cell.angle_gamma   90.00
#
_symmetry.space_group_name_H-M   'P 1'
#
loop_
_entity.id
_entity.type
_entity.pdbx_description
1 polymer ?
#
loop_
_entity_poly.entity_id
_entity_poly.type
_entity_poly.pdbx_seq_one_letter_code
_entity_poly.pdbx_strand_id
1 'polypeptide(L)'
;CLPYFHERSMPSSITDLVKNNLTPIVWNLDLKNKKATLNAFSERLKNFEVAINPFLGCVGLAAPSGQEIGTGDSGPFGGNMDFNRVTKHASVYLPVYNKGGLLYLGDGHAAQGDGELNWMALETSLDFSFTVKLIKNPVKKIDYPRIEDDAYIMTVGIDATLDQSLKIATKGMLNWLQEAYGLTIEEATQVMGSSIEYKIAQIVDPKVEIVAMIKKEVLKKIQKL
;
A
#
# COMPACT_ATOMS: atom_id res chain seq x y z
N CYS A 1 -11.62 0.02 14.19
CA CYS A 1 -12.21 0.64 12.98
C CYS A 1 -13.23 1.69 13.36
N LEU A 2 -13.45 2.66 12.50
CA LEU A 2 -14.53 3.64 12.63
C LEU A 2 -15.84 3.12 12.00
N PRO A 3 -17.03 3.56 12.47
CA PRO A 3 -18.31 3.02 12.01
C PRO A 3 -18.86 3.70 10.74
N TYR A 4 -18.02 4.34 9.93
CA TYR A 4 -18.45 5.04 8.71
C TYR A 4 -17.39 4.98 7.61
N PHE A 5 -17.79 5.26 6.38
CA PHE A 5 -16.88 5.41 5.25
C PHE A 5 -16.31 6.82 5.15
N HIS A 6 -15.13 6.92 4.57
CA HIS A 6 -14.54 8.21 4.23
C HIS A 6 -15.32 8.88 3.08
N GLU A 7 -15.38 10.21 3.10
CA GLU A 7 -16.14 11.02 2.12
C GLU A 7 -15.71 10.81 0.65
N ARG A 8 -14.45 10.43 0.41
CA ARG A 8 -13.97 10.13 -0.95
C ARG A 8 -14.56 8.84 -1.54
N SER A 9 -15.03 7.93 -0.69
CA SER A 9 -15.57 6.64 -1.12
C SER A 9 -17.10 6.62 -1.23
N MET A 10 -17.77 7.57 -0.58
CA MET A 10 -19.23 7.61 -0.53
C MET A 10 -19.76 9.04 -0.70
N PRO A 11 -20.96 9.21 -1.25
CA PRO A 11 -21.64 10.51 -1.28
C PRO A 11 -21.77 11.10 0.12
N SER A 12 -21.61 12.41 0.26
CA SER A 12 -21.70 13.14 1.53
C SER A 12 -23.01 12.87 2.27
N SER A 13 -24.12 12.70 1.54
CA SER A 13 -25.42 12.33 2.12
C SER A 13 -25.41 11.02 2.90
N ILE A 14 -24.51 10.10 2.58
CA ILE A 14 -24.34 8.82 3.31
C ILE A 14 -23.36 9.01 4.45
N THR A 15 -22.23 9.67 4.21
CA THR A 15 -21.20 9.88 5.24
C THR A 15 -21.74 10.75 6.39
N ASP A 16 -22.54 11.74 6.11
CA ASP A 16 -23.13 12.64 7.12
C ASP A 16 -24.11 11.92 8.07
N LEU A 17 -24.74 10.84 7.61
CA LEU A 17 -25.63 10.04 8.47
C LEU A 17 -24.89 9.32 9.60
N VAL A 18 -23.59 9.07 9.45
CA VAL A 18 -22.79 8.26 10.39
C VAL A 18 -21.64 9.03 11.03
N LYS A 19 -21.30 10.23 10.54
CA LYS A 19 -20.19 11.08 11.06
C LYS A 19 -20.28 11.41 12.56
N ASN A 20 -21.46 11.38 13.14
CA ASN A 20 -21.65 11.73 14.55
C ASN A 20 -21.37 10.57 15.52
N ASN A 21 -21.11 9.37 15.03
CA ASN A 21 -20.79 8.21 15.85
C ASN A 21 -19.32 7.82 15.71
N LEU A 22 -18.47 8.44 16.53
CA LEU A 22 -17.02 8.20 16.55
C LEU A 22 -16.62 7.10 17.55
N THR A 23 -17.55 6.31 18.06
CA THR A 23 -17.20 5.21 18.95
C THR A 23 -16.48 4.10 18.15
N PRO A 24 -15.22 3.79 18.47
CA PRO A 24 -14.47 2.80 17.73
C PRO A 24 -15.12 1.42 17.78
N ILE A 25 -15.12 0.72 16.68
CA ILE A 25 -15.54 -0.67 16.57
C ILE A 25 -14.36 -1.57 16.98
N VAL A 26 -14.60 -2.46 17.93
CA VAL A 26 -13.59 -3.36 18.50
C VAL A 26 -13.63 -4.71 17.80
N TRP A 27 -12.45 -5.26 17.55
CA TRP A 27 -12.26 -6.60 17.01
C TRP A 27 -11.43 -7.45 17.97
N ASN A 28 -11.76 -8.72 18.06
CA ASN A 28 -11.00 -9.69 18.83
C ASN A 28 -10.11 -10.48 17.89
N LEU A 29 -8.80 -10.46 18.13
CA LEU A 29 -7.81 -11.15 17.30
C LEU A 29 -7.54 -12.57 17.84
N ASP A 30 -7.78 -13.59 17.03
CA ASP A 30 -7.35 -14.97 17.27
C ASP A 30 -6.11 -15.25 16.41
N LEU A 31 -4.95 -15.04 16.99
CA LEU A 31 -3.66 -15.22 16.30
C LEU A 31 -3.39 -16.68 15.94
N LYS A 32 -3.91 -17.63 16.72
CA LYS A 32 -3.74 -19.07 16.48
C LYS A 32 -4.48 -19.51 15.22
N ASN A 33 -5.73 -19.07 15.06
CA ASN A 33 -6.57 -19.40 13.91
C ASN A 33 -6.48 -18.37 12.78
N LYS A 34 -5.69 -17.30 12.96
CA LYS A 34 -5.51 -16.20 12.01
C LYS A 34 -6.83 -15.55 11.60
N LYS A 35 -7.64 -15.22 12.58
CA LYS A 35 -8.95 -14.61 12.38
C LYS A 35 -9.14 -13.40 13.30
N ALA A 36 -9.88 -12.41 12.79
CA ALA A 36 -10.42 -11.32 13.59
C ALA A 36 -11.94 -11.43 13.62
N THR A 37 -12.53 -11.44 14.80
CA THR A 37 -13.98 -11.50 14.99
C THR A 37 -14.47 -10.15 15.49
N LEU A 38 -15.47 -9.60 14.83
CA LEU A 38 -16.09 -8.36 15.22
C LEU A 38 -16.74 -8.51 16.60
N ASN A 39 -16.44 -7.59 17.52
CA ASN A 39 -17.21 -7.45 18.74
C ASN A 39 -18.56 -6.82 18.34
N ALA A 40 -19.53 -7.68 18.08
CA ALA A 40 -20.74 -7.34 17.36
C ALA A 40 -21.58 -6.32 18.13
N PHE A 41 -21.99 -5.28 17.46
CA PHE A 41 -22.95 -4.26 17.93
C PHE A 41 -24.38 -4.53 17.42
N SER A 42 -24.58 -5.61 16.66
CA SER A 42 -25.89 -6.08 16.21
C SER A 42 -25.92 -7.60 16.05
N GLU A 43 -27.09 -8.20 16.21
CA GLU A 43 -27.28 -9.65 16.01
C GLU A 43 -26.95 -10.12 14.58
N ARG A 44 -27.09 -9.22 13.59
CA ARG A 44 -26.77 -9.55 12.19
C ARG A 44 -25.28 -9.81 11.95
N LEU A 45 -24.40 -9.23 12.77
CA LEU A 45 -22.96 -9.33 12.66
C LEU A 45 -22.32 -10.17 13.77
N LYS A 46 -23.10 -10.89 14.55
CA LYS A 46 -22.66 -11.65 15.75
C LYS A 46 -21.48 -12.60 15.47
N ASN A 47 -21.42 -13.19 14.30
CA ASN A 47 -20.37 -14.14 13.92
C ASN A 47 -19.54 -13.60 12.72
N PHE A 48 -19.53 -12.29 12.51
CA PHE A 48 -18.76 -11.72 11.41
C PHE A 48 -17.27 -11.79 11.71
N GLU A 49 -16.55 -12.49 10.87
CA GLU A 49 -15.10 -12.68 11.00
C GLU A 49 -14.39 -12.43 9.67
N VAL A 50 -13.13 -12.02 9.75
CA VAL A 50 -12.23 -11.87 8.60
C VAL A 50 -10.90 -12.56 8.88
N ALA A 51 -10.21 -13.01 7.85
CA ALA A 51 -8.85 -13.49 7.99
C ALA A 51 -7.91 -12.33 8.33
N ILE A 52 -6.95 -12.56 9.23
CA ILE A 52 -5.87 -11.61 9.48
C ILE A 52 -4.69 -11.91 8.58
N ASN A 53 -4.11 -10.85 8.05
CA ASN A 53 -2.88 -10.87 7.26
C ASN A 53 -2.06 -9.64 7.66
N PRO A 54 -1.30 -9.72 8.79
CA PRO A 54 -0.65 -8.55 9.36
C PRO A 54 0.37 -7.91 8.42
N PHE A 55 0.41 -6.59 8.43
CA PHE A 55 1.33 -5.81 7.61
C PHE A 55 1.68 -4.47 8.28
N LEU A 56 2.67 -3.76 7.72
CA LEU A 56 3.02 -2.40 8.14
C LEU A 56 2.36 -1.40 7.19
N GLY A 57 1.51 -0.53 7.73
CA GLY A 57 0.89 0.58 7.00
C GLY A 57 1.94 1.62 6.63
N CYS A 58 2.81 1.95 7.59
CA CYS A 58 3.80 3.00 7.42
C CYS A 58 5.22 2.45 7.26
N VAL A 59 5.81 2.67 6.07
CA VAL A 59 7.20 2.33 5.73
C VAL A 59 7.81 3.46 4.92
N GLY A 60 8.68 4.28 5.52
CA GLY A 60 9.19 5.46 4.84
C GLY A 60 10.61 5.86 5.21
N LEU A 61 11.16 6.74 4.40
CA LEU A 61 12.40 7.47 4.62
C LEU A 61 12.10 8.96 4.78
N ALA A 62 13.06 9.74 5.28
CA ALA A 62 12.89 11.19 5.34
C ALA A 62 12.55 11.77 3.96
N ALA A 63 11.52 12.60 3.93
CA ALA A 63 11.09 13.33 2.75
C ALA A 63 12.22 14.21 2.17
N PRO A 64 12.13 14.68 0.92
CA PRO A 64 13.09 15.60 0.35
C PRO A 64 13.37 16.80 1.26
N SER A 65 14.61 17.29 1.27
CA SER A 65 15.04 18.39 2.15
C SER A 65 14.12 19.62 2.07
N GLY A 66 13.82 20.19 3.24
CA GLY A 66 12.94 21.35 3.37
C GLY A 66 11.45 21.02 3.44
N GLN A 67 11.08 19.73 3.45
CA GLN A 67 9.70 19.30 3.65
C GLN A 67 9.53 18.74 5.07
N GLU A 68 8.51 19.24 5.77
CA GLU A 68 8.03 18.70 7.05
C GLU A 68 6.68 18.03 6.80
N ILE A 69 6.70 16.69 6.73
CA ILE A 69 5.53 15.88 6.39
C ILE A 69 5.13 15.06 7.61
N GLY A 70 3.86 15.12 7.98
CA GLY A 70 3.31 14.33 9.07
C GLY A 70 3.35 12.83 8.78
N THR A 71 3.41 12.01 9.83
CA THR A 71 3.51 10.55 9.71
C THR A 71 2.28 9.88 9.09
N GLY A 72 1.12 10.53 9.10
CA GLY A 72 -0.10 10.09 8.42
C GLY A 72 -0.16 10.50 6.94
N ASP A 73 0.93 10.93 6.32
CA ASP A 73 0.99 11.23 4.89
C ASP A 73 2.05 10.35 4.20
N SER A 74 1.94 10.26 2.92
CA SER A 74 2.81 9.45 2.08
C SER A 74 3.33 10.24 0.86
N GLY A 75 4.28 9.68 0.16
CA GLY A 75 4.85 10.33 -1.02
C GLY A 75 5.93 9.50 -1.70
N PRO A 76 6.78 10.14 -2.52
CA PRO A 76 7.85 9.43 -3.20
C PRO A 76 8.84 8.75 -2.23
N PHE A 77 8.88 9.19 -1.00
CA PHE A 77 9.71 8.63 0.08
C PHE A 77 9.08 7.42 0.80
N GLY A 78 7.90 6.95 0.38
CA GLY A 78 7.04 6.01 1.11
C GLY A 78 6.16 6.74 2.12
N GLY A 79 6.12 6.29 3.36
CA GLY A 79 5.29 6.83 4.43
C GLY A 79 4.10 5.96 4.72
N ASN A 80 2.98 6.58 5.03
CA ASN A 80 1.71 5.92 5.36
C ASN A 80 1.04 5.42 4.09
N MET A 81 1.55 4.30 3.56
CA MET A 81 1.08 3.74 2.29
C MET A 81 -0.15 2.85 2.44
N ASP A 82 -0.38 2.33 3.63
CA ASP A 82 -1.51 1.46 3.98
C ASP A 82 -1.81 0.38 2.94
N PHE A 83 -0.73 -0.16 2.39
CA PHE A 83 -0.85 -1.19 1.36
C PHE A 83 -0.80 -2.59 1.97
N ASN A 84 -1.92 -3.28 1.94
CA ASN A 84 -2.14 -4.58 2.58
C ASN A 84 -1.28 -5.74 2.04
N ARG A 85 -0.30 -5.46 1.17
CA ARG A 85 0.72 -6.42 0.72
C ARG A 85 2.13 -6.13 1.23
N VAL A 86 2.31 -5.12 2.08
CA VAL A 86 3.59 -4.90 2.80
C VAL A 86 3.68 -5.88 3.99
N THR A 87 3.47 -7.15 3.69
CA THR A 87 3.43 -8.26 4.64
C THR A 87 4.79 -8.92 4.79
N LYS A 88 4.83 -10.03 5.53
CA LYS A 88 6.01 -10.89 5.65
C LYS A 88 6.56 -11.27 4.26
N HIS A 89 7.89 -11.19 4.11
CA HIS A 89 8.65 -11.44 2.87
C HIS A 89 8.50 -10.39 1.77
N ALA A 90 7.75 -9.32 1.99
CA ALA A 90 7.75 -8.20 1.05
C ALA A 90 9.08 -7.44 1.12
N SER A 91 9.56 -6.99 -0.04
CA SER A 91 10.66 -6.03 -0.17
C SER A 91 10.11 -4.69 -0.62
N VAL A 92 10.46 -3.63 0.10
CA VAL A 92 10.07 -2.26 -0.24
C VAL A 92 11.30 -1.48 -0.67
N TYR A 93 11.27 -0.92 -1.88
CA TYR A 93 12.35 -0.10 -2.44
C TYR A 93 11.94 1.36 -2.37
N LEU A 94 12.74 2.17 -1.72
CA LEU A 94 12.48 3.59 -1.51
C LEU A 94 13.61 4.46 -2.03
N PRO A 95 13.33 5.61 -2.69
CA PRO A 95 14.35 6.56 -3.06
C PRO A 95 14.90 7.28 -1.81
N VAL A 96 16.21 7.37 -1.70
CA VAL A 96 16.89 8.03 -0.58
C VAL A 96 17.18 9.48 -0.93
N TYR A 97 16.55 10.42 -0.26
CA TYR A 97 16.71 11.86 -0.48
C TYR A 97 17.74 12.49 0.46
N ASN A 98 17.91 11.94 1.66
CA ASN A 98 18.74 12.52 2.71
C ASN A 98 19.85 11.56 3.13
N LYS A 99 21.00 12.09 3.51
CA LYS A 99 22.09 11.31 4.09
C LYS A 99 21.60 10.56 5.34
N GLY A 100 21.87 9.25 5.38
CA GLY A 100 21.42 8.38 6.46
C GLY A 100 20.02 7.78 6.26
N GLY A 101 19.26 8.26 5.25
CA GLY A 101 17.92 7.75 4.89
C GLY A 101 16.84 8.07 5.93
N LEU A 102 17.16 7.97 7.23
CA LEU A 102 16.23 8.20 8.35
C LEU A 102 14.96 7.34 8.21
N LEU A 103 15.18 6.02 8.13
CA LEU A 103 14.11 5.03 8.03
C LEU A 103 13.18 5.09 9.24
N TYR A 104 11.87 5.08 8.98
CA TYR A 104 10.83 4.91 9.98
C TYR A 104 9.83 3.85 9.55
N LEU A 105 9.33 3.12 10.53
CA LEU A 105 8.45 1.97 10.36
C LEU A 105 7.42 1.98 11.49
N GLY A 106 6.19 1.66 11.17
CA GLY A 106 5.12 1.61 12.17
C GLY A 106 3.80 1.22 11.58
N ASP A 107 2.74 1.54 12.33
CA ASP A 107 1.37 1.41 11.88
C ASP A 107 1.00 -0.04 11.56
N GLY A 108 0.81 -0.80 12.62
CA GLY A 108 0.55 -2.24 12.52
C GLY A 108 -0.92 -2.55 12.26
N HIS A 109 -1.23 -3.09 11.10
CA HIS A 109 -2.57 -3.50 10.70
C HIS A 109 -2.71 -5.02 10.76
N ALA A 110 -3.76 -5.53 11.43
CA ALA A 110 -4.07 -6.96 11.43
C ALA A 110 -4.79 -7.39 10.15
N ALA A 111 -5.62 -6.52 9.60
CA ALA A 111 -6.33 -6.71 8.33
C ALA A 111 -6.84 -5.37 7.80
N GLN A 112 -6.93 -5.26 6.47
CA GLN A 112 -7.46 -4.10 5.79
C GLN A 112 -8.03 -4.51 4.43
N GLY A 113 -9.22 -4.01 4.11
CA GLY A 113 -9.75 -4.06 2.74
C GLY A 113 -9.10 -3.00 1.84
N ASP A 114 -9.19 -3.19 0.53
CA ASP A 114 -8.68 -2.19 -0.43
C ASP A 114 -9.36 -0.83 -0.18
N GLY A 115 -8.56 0.23 -0.18
CA GLY A 115 -9.01 1.61 0.02
C GLY A 115 -9.10 2.09 1.46
N GLU A 116 -8.96 1.19 2.45
CA GLU A 116 -9.07 1.55 3.89
C GLU A 116 -10.34 2.35 4.24
N LEU A 117 -11.46 1.94 3.69
CA LEU A 117 -12.68 2.75 3.58
C LEU A 117 -13.22 3.33 4.88
N ASN A 118 -12.90 2.74 6.02
CA ASN A 118 -13.34 3.18 7.35
C ASN A 118 -12.39 4.18 8.00
N TRP A 119 -11.43 4.74 7.23
CA TRP A 119 -10.37 5.63 7.74
C TRP A 119 -9.39 4.97 8.72
N MET A 120 -9.58 3.74 9.05
CA MET A 120 -8.71 2.96 9.92
C MET A 120 -8.83 1.47 9.54
N ALA A 121 -7.73 0.81 9.46
CA ALA A 121 -7.69 -0.64 9.35
C ALA A 121 -8.09 -1.33 10.68
N LEU A 122 -7.84 -2.61 10.79
CA LEU A 122 -7.84 -3.30 12.08
C LEU A 122 -6.49 -3.03 12.76
N GLU A 123 -6.40 -1.90 13.45
CA GLU A 123 -5.19 -1.43 14.11
C GLU A 123 -4.73 -2.39 15.21
N THR A 124 -3.44 -2.70 15.24
CA THR A 124 -2.87 -3.59 16.25
C THR A 124 -1.37 -3.33 16.46
N SER A 125 -0.87 -3.77 17.61
CA SER A 125 0.57 -3.82 17.83
C SER A 125 1.19 -5.00 17.08
N LEU A 126 2.35 -4.80 16.49
CA LEU A 126 3.10 -5.83 15.77
C LEU A 126 4.55 -5.91 16.27
N ASP A 127 5.05 -7.14 16.44
CA ASP A 127 6.47 -7.43 16.46
C ASP A 127 6.92 -7.76 15.04
N PHE A 128 7.92 -7.05 14.52
CA PHE A 128 8.42 -7.27 13.18
C PHE A 128 9.95 -7.26 13.13
N SER A 129 10.50 -7.98 12.18
CA SER A 129 11.93 -7.99 11.87
C SER A 129 12.13 -7.61 10.41
N PHE A 130 13.15 -6.81 10.14
CA PHE A 130 13.46 -6.33 8.79
C PHE A 130 14.97 -6.29 8.54
N THR A 131 15.34 -6.26 7.27
CA THR A 131 16.72 -6.09 6.82
C THR A 131 16.79 -4.88 5.91
N VAL A 132 17.81 -4.06 6.09
CA VAL A 132 18.07 -2.89 5.22
C VAL A 132 19.23 -3.19 4.29
N LYS A 133 19.05 -2.90 3.00
CA LYS A 133 20.09 -2.95 1.97
C LYS A 133 20.16 -1.62 1.23
N LEU A 134 21.32 -0.99 1.22
CA LEU A 134 21.55 0.21 0.43
C LEU A 134 22.07 -0.16 -0.97
N ILE A 135 21.34 0.26 -2.00
CA ILE A 135 21.77 0.18 -3.40
C ILE A 135 22.44 1.50 -3.76
N LYS A 136 23.77 1.51 -3.84
CA LYS A 136 24.54 2.69 -4.24
C LYS A 136 24.61 2.79 -5.75
N ASN A 137 24.51 4.01 -6.28
CA ASN A 137 24.66 4.31 -7.71
C ASN A 137 23.81 3.38 -8.61
N PRO A 138 22.49 3.31 -8.39
CA PRO A 138 21.64 2.49 -9.25
C PRO A 138 21.72 3.01 -10.69
N VAL A 139 21.64 2.12 -11.67
CA VAL A 139 21.65 2.45 -13.11
C VAL A 139 20.55 3.45 -13.43
N LYS A 140 19.39 3.27 -12.83
CA LYS A 140 18.29 4.24 -12.84
C LYS A 140 17.76 4.46 -11.42
N LYS A 141 17.47 5.71 -11.09
CA LYS A 141 16.78 6.06 -9.84
C LYS A 141 15.31 5.74 -9.96
N ILE A 142 14.72 5.28 -8.86
CA ILE A 142 13.27 5.18 -8.74
C ILE A 142 12.69 6.50 -8.25
N ASP A 143 11.54 6.89 -8.78
CA ASP A 143 10.86 8.14 -8.41
C ASP A 143 9.84 7.94 -7.28
N TYR A 144 9.25 6.75 -7.20
CA TYR A 144 8.22 6.35 -6.23
C TYR A 144 8.51 4.96 -5.69
N PRO A 145 7.87 4.55 -4.58
CA PRO A 145 8.07 3.24 -3.99
C PRO A 145 7.80 2.11 -4.99
N ARG A 146 8.65 1.09 -4.92
CA ARG A 146 8.44 -0.21 -5.56
C ARG A 146 8.35 -1.27 -4.49
N ILE A 147 7.51 -2.25 -4.71
CA ILE A 147 7.31 -3.35 -3.77
C ILE A 147 7.39 -4.65 -4.55
N GLU A 148 7.95 -5.68 -3.96
CA GLU A 148 7.82 -7.03 -4.48
C GLU A 148 7.58 -8.02 -3.34
N ASP A 149 6.79 -9.03 -3.63
CA ASP A 149 6.60 -10.21 -2.79
C ASP A 149 6.90 -11.49 -3.59
N ASP A 150 6.55 -12.64 -3.05
CA ASP A 150 6.78 -13.92 -3.73
C ASP A 150 6.02 -14.04 -5.06
N ALA A 151 4.89 -13.34 -5.21
CA ALA A 151 3.98 -13.47 -6.34
C ALA A 151 4.01 -12.31 -7.34
N TYR A 152 4.31 -11.09 -6.89
CA TYR A 152 4.17 -9.87 -7.69
C TYR A 152 5.38 -8.95 -7.65
N ILE A 153 5.55 -8.17 -8.70
CA ILE A 153 6.21 -6.86 -8.66
C ILE A 153 5.13 -5.78 -8.68
N MET A 154 5.36 -4.69 -7.95
CA MET A 154 4.34 -3.68 -7.66
C MET A 154 4.95 -2.29 -7.62
N THR A 155 4.27 -1.31 -8.21
CA THR A 155 4.69 0.11 -8.19
C THR A 155 3.58 0.96 -7.60
N VAL A 156 3.95 1.82 -6.68
CA VAL A 156 3.01 2.66 -5.94
C VAL A 156 2.95 4.03 -6.59
N GLY A 157 1.76 4.47 -6.92
CA GLY A 157 1.49 5.85 -7.32
C GLY A 157 0.77 6.56 -6.19
N ILE A 158 1.30 7.70 -5.79
CA ILE A 158 0.86 8.49 -4.64
C ILE A 158 0.68 9.93 -5.09
N ASP A 159 -0.55 10.43 -5.03
CA ASP A 159 -0.86 11.82 -5.40
C ASP A 159 -2.21 12.26 -4.79
N ALA A 160 -2.59 13.50 -5.00
CA ALA A 160 -3.85 14.06 -4.50
C ALA A 160 -5.10 13.43 -5.11
N THR A 161 -5.02 12.78 -6.28
CA THR A 161 -6.15 12.17 -6.98
C THR A 161 -5.82 10.76 -7.47
N LEU A 162 -6.84 9.91 -7.55
CA LEU A 162 -6.70 8.54 -8.09
C LEU A 162 -6.16 8.53 -9.52
N ASP A 163 -6.57 9.49 -10.36
CA ASP A 163 -6.10 9.58 -11.75
C ASP A 163 -4.60 9.84 -11.83
N GLN A 164 -4.07 10.72 -10.99
CA GLN A 164 -2.64 11.00 -10.96
C GLN A 164 -1.86 9.81 -10.39
N SER A 165 -2.37 9.22 -9.30
CA SER A 165 -1.78 8.03 -8.69
C SER A 165 -1.73 6.86 -9.67
N LEU A 166 -2.79 6.65 -10.46
CA LEU A 166 -2.82 5.64 -11.52
C LEU A 166 -1.73 5.86 -12.57
N LYS A 167 -1.55 7.11 -13.05
CA LYS A 167 -0.53 7.45 -14.04
C LYS A 167 0.89 7.23 -13.50
N ILE A 168 1.13 7.60 -12.23
CA ILE A 168 2.42 7.41 -11.56
C ILE A 168 2.74 5.92 -11.43
N ALA A 169 1.79 5.13 -10.91
CA ALA A 169 1.95 3.69 -10.76
C ALA A 169 2.23 3.00 -12.10
N THR A 170 1.44 3.35 -13.14
CA THR A 170 1.59 2.79 -14.48
C THR A 170 2.95 3.12 -15.10
N LYS A 171 3.38 4.40 -15.00
CA LYS A 171 4.71 4.82 -15.45
C LYS A 171 5.83 4.09 -14.68
N GLY A 172 5.66 3.94 -13.37
CA GLY A 172 6.61 3.21 -12.53
C GLY A 172 6.78 1.76 -12.99
N MET A 173 5.68 1.08 -13.33
CA MET A 173 5.71 -0.30 -13.85
C MET A 173 6.39 -0.38 -15.22
N LEU A 174 6.06 0.51 -16.14
CA LEU A 174 6.73 0.60 -17.45
C LEU A 174 8.25 0.73 -17.28
N ASN A 175 8.69 1.66 -16.44
CA ASN A 175 10.11 1.87 -16.17
C ASN A 175 10.76 0.60 -15.56
N TRP A 176 10.08 -0.09 -14.63
CA TRP A 176 10.62 -1.29 -14.01
C TRP A 176 10.78 -2.43 -15.02
N LEU A 177 9.81 -2.61 -15.92
CA LEU A 177 9.91 -3.63 -16.98
C LEU A 177 11.06 -3.35 -17.95
N GLN A 178 11.26 -2.10 -18.34
CA GLN A 178 12.41 -1.71 -19.16
C GLN A 178 13.75 -1.96 -18.44
N GLU A 179 13.83 -1.59 -17.17
CA GLU A 179 15.07 -1.69 -16.39
C GLU A 179 15.46 -3.13 -16.05
N ALA A 180 14.50 -3.94 -15.64
CA ALA A 180 14.77 -5.29 -15.12
C ALA A 180 14.72 -6.38 -16.19
N TYR A 181 13.95 -6.16 -17.27
CA TYR A 181 13.71 -7.16 -18.32
C TYR A 181 14.23 -6.72 -19.69
N GLY A 182 14.75 -5.48 -19.83
CA GLY A 182 15.30 -4.97 -21.10
C GLY A 182 14.24 -4.73 -22.17
N LEU A 183 12.95 -4.63 -21.81
CA LEU A 183 11.86 -4.49 -22.77
C LEU A 183 11.87 -3.07 -23.41
N THR A 184 11.53 -3.00 -24.69
CA THR A 184 11.17 -1.73 -25.33
C THR A 184 9.84 -1.20 -24.77
N ILE A 185 9.46 0.03 -25.09
CA ILE A 185 8.18 0.59 -24.67
C ILE A 185 7.04 -0.24 -25.26
N GLU A 186 7.13 -0.59 -26.54
CA GLU A 186 6.12 -1.39 -27.26
C GLU A 186 5.93 -2.76 -26.61
N GLU A 187 7.02 -3.46 -26.31
CA GLU A 187 6.97 -4.77 -25.64
C GLU A 187 6.40 -4.66 -24.21
N ALA A 188 6.86 -3.70 -23.44
CA ALA A 188 6.36 -3.48 -22.08
C ALA A 188 4.88 -3.13 -22.07
N THR A 189 4.39 -2.34 -23.03
CA THR A 189 2.95 -2.02 -23.14
C THR A 189 2.11 -3.25 -23.51
N GLN A 190 2.63 -4.20 -24.28
CA GLN A 190 1.93 -5.47 -24.55
C GLN A 190 1.83 -6.32 -23.28
N VAL A 191 2.92 -6.44 -22.52
CA VAL A 191 2.92 -7.15 -21.22
C VAL A 191 1.94 -6.49 -20.26
N MET A 192 2.02 -5.18 -20.10
CA MET A 192 1.13 -4.44 -19.22
C MET A 192 -0.33 -4.52 -19.67
N GLY A 193 -0.62 -4.26 -20.93
CA GLY A 193 -1.99 -4.26 -21.47
C GLY A 193 -2.71 -5.61 -21.31
N SER A 194 -1.97 -6.71 -21.21
CA SER A 194 -2.53 -8.05 -21.08
C SER A 194 -2.48 -8.63 -19.65
N SER A 195 -1.72 -8.04 -18.71
CA SER A 195 -1.48 -8.69 -17.43
C SER A 195 -1.38 -7.77 -16.22
N ILE A 196 -1.49 -6.45 -16.40
CA ILE A 196 -1.44 -5.53 -15.27
C ILE A 196 -2.73 -5.63 -14.44
N GLU A 197 -2.57 -5.61 -13.14
CA GLU A 197 -3.65 -5.51 -12.16
C GLU A 197 -3.47 -4.20 -11.41
N TYR A 198 -4.55 -3.59 -10.96
CA TYR A 198 -4.51 -2.40 -10.10
C TYR A 198 -5.25 -2.64 -8.81
N LYS A 199 -4.70 -2.10 -7.72
CA LYS A 199 -5.35 -2.03 -6.41
C LYS A 199 -5.34 -0.60 -5.90
N ILE A 200 -6.39 -0.25 -5.17
CA ILE A 200 -6.43 0.95 -4.36
C ILE A 200 -5.89 0.57 -2.99
N ALA A 201 -4.75 1.12 -2.59
CA ALA A 201 -4.18 0.84 -1.27
C ALA A 201 -4.99 1.56 -0.20
N GLN A 202 -5.08 2.88 -0.28
CA GLN A 202 -5.91 3.72 0.59
C GLN A 202 -6.43 4.97 -0.15
N ILE A 203 -7.53 5.55 0.35
CA ILE A 203 -8.13 6.79 -0.16
C ILE A 203 -8.50 7.77 0.96
N VAL A 204 -8.06 7.51 2.17
CA VAL A 204 -8.51 8.21 3.38
C VAL A 204 -7.53 9.25 3.88
N ASP A 205 -6.28 9.16 3.50
CA ASP A 205 -5.22 10.08 3.83
C ASP A 205 -5.16 11.31 2.92
N PRO A 206 -4.32 12.30 3.22
CA PRO A 206 -4.19 13.49 2.40
C PRO A 206 -3.92 13.19 0.92
N LYS A 207 -3.08 12.19 0.63
CA LYS A 207 -2.89 11.63 -0.72
C LYS A 207 -3.53 10.26 -0.83
N VAL A 208 -3.90 9.89 -2.04
CA VAL A 208 -4.50 8.60 -2.35
C VAL A 208 -3.50 7.71 -3.09
N GLU A 209 -3.68 6.40 -2.98
CA GLU A 209 -2.69 5.45 -3.47
C GLU A 209 -3.29 4.39 -4.38
N ILE A 210 -2.69 4.28 -5.57
CA ILE A 210 -2.93 3.19 -6.53
C ILE A 210 -1.66 2.37 -6.66
N VAL A 211 -1.80 1.06 -6.64
CA VAL A 211 -0.70 0.13 -6.87
C VAL A 211 -0.93 -0.64 -8.17
N ALA A 212 0.00 -0.48 -9.10
CA ALA A 212 0.07 -1.29 -10.31
C ALA A 212 0.86 -2.57 -10.03
N MET A 213 0.36 -3.71 -10.44
CA MET A 213 0.90 -5.03 -10.09
C MET A 213 1.00 -5.93 -11.32
N ILE A 214 2.07 -6.72 -11.42
CA ILE A 214 2.20 -7.80 -12.41
C ILE A 214 2.70 -9.06 -11.70
N LYS A 215 2.09 -10.19 -12.02
CA LYS A 215 2.48 -11.49 -11.48
C LYS A 215 3.87 -11.89 -11.97
N LYS A 216 4.73 -12.32 -11.06
CA LYS A 216 6.06 -12.84 -11.40
C LYS A 216 6.01 -14.06 -12.33
N GLU A 217 4.93 -14.85 -12.28
CA GLU A 217 4.72 -15.97 -13.19
C GLU A 217 4.55 -15.55 -14.66
N VAL A 218 3.97 -14.36 -14.92
CA VAL A 218 3.88 -13.76 -16.25
C VAL A 218 5.27 -13.35 -16.72
N LEU A 219 6.03 -12.69 -15.85
CA LEU A 219 7.37 -12.18 -16.15
C LEU A 219 8.41 -13.29 -16.41
N LYS A 220 8.21 -14.48 -15.84
CA LYS A 220 9.06 -15.66 -16.13
C LYS A 220 8.95 -16.14 -17.58
N LYS A 221 7.92 -15.73 -18.32
CA LYS A 221 7.73 -16.10 -19.74
C LYS A 221 8.49 -15.16 -20.69
N ILE A 222 9.05 -14.06 -20.18
CA ILE A 222 9.86 -13.13 -20.97
C ILE A 222 11.24 -13.74 -21.18
N GLN A 223 11.62 -13.93 -22.43
CA GLN A 223 12.95 -14.42 -22.78
C GLN A 223 13.99 -13.35 -22.49
N LYS A 224 15.08 -13.73 -21.83
CA LYS A 224 16.26 -12.87 -21.70
C LYS A 224 17.08 -13.01 -22.97
N LEU A 225 17.23 -11.93 -23.70
CA LEU A 225 18.12 -11.86 -24.87
C LEU A 225 19.57 -11.63 -24.42
#